data_afa00d9b7526d48411b863320002aedc
#
_entry.id   afa00d9b7526d48411b863320002aedc
#
_cell.length_a   1.000
_cell.length_b   1.000
_cell.length_c   1.000
_cell.angle_alpha   90.00
_cell.angle_beta   90.00
_cell.angle_gamma   90.00
#
_symmetry.space_group_name_H-M   'P 1'
#
loop_
_entity.id
_entity.type
_entity.pdbx_description
1 polymer ?
#
loop_
_entity_poly.entity_id
_entity_poly.type
_entity_poly.pdbx_seq_one_letter_code
_entity_poly.pdbx_strand_id
1 'polypeptide(L)'
;MNKKILSDAMTAAKAGLAVALTWVSIAVADNKPEELKQRILNQAQSLGPGDYAFTRTIRSEQTSNGKTEQHVNVERFDPSKSEDGGWTLVSVDGAPPSEDALASYKKESPKRRVPGYYRLAKYFGSASSVSTDSHNQTVFHFNSLPKDSAILMDSDVSSDTSADLSVAEANGTPFVENVRLTVKPMRIKFVMKLDRYESIARYRMGPEGKPILVEHISDMTGSGMGHEGKAHTVMTYSDYRPVR
;
A
#
# COMPACT_ATOMS: atom_id res chain seq x y z
N MET A 1 -69.73 77.73 -26.48
CA MET A 1 -69.36 78.16 -25.13
C MET A 1 -68.53 77.10 -24.42
N ASN A 2 -67.36 77.47 -24.02
CA ASN A 2 -66.42 76.82 -23.03
C ASN A 2 -65.76 75.53 -23.48
N LYS A 3 -64.43 75.59 -23.79
CA LYS A 3 -63.29 75.54 -22.86
C LYS A 3 -63.19 74.14 -22.25
N LYS A 4 -62.10 73.38 -22.32
CA LYS A 4 -60.71 73.67 -21.93
C LYS A 4 -59.84 72.50 -22.24
N ILE A 5 -58.70 72.70 -22.83
CA ILE A 5 -57.32 72.68 -22.29
C ILE A 5 -56.73 71.24 -22.19
N LEU A 6 -55.68 71.16 -23.01
CA LEU A 6 -54.49 70.36 -22.93
C LEU A 6 -54.03 69.96 -21.53
N SER A 7 -53.58 68.74 -21.39
CA SER A 7 -52.46 68.43 -20.51
C SER A 7 -51.66 67.30 -21.09
N ASP A 8 -50.51 67.66 -21.58
CA ASP A 8 -49.38 66.74 -21.86
C ASP A 8 -48.92 66.08 -20.58
N ALA A 9 -48.84 64.81 -20.59
CA ALA A 9 -48.08 64.12 -19.59
C ALA A 9 -47.08 63.15 -20.24
N MET A 10 -45.91 63.62 -20.38
CA MET A 10 -44.70 62.80 -20.64
C MET A 10 -44.63 61.70 -19.60
N THR A 11 -44.77 60.47 -20.07
CA THR A 11 -44.46 59.31 -19.27
C THR A 11 -43.05 58.83 -19.67
N ALA A 12 -42.07 59.18 -18.82
CA ALA A 12 -40.71 58.75 -18.92
C ALA A 12 -40.62 57.21 -18.68
N ALA A 13 -40.24 56.47 -19.67
CA ALA A 13 -39.90 55.07 -19.55
C ALA A 13 -38.61 54.90 -18.77
N LYS A 14 -38.73 54.48 -17.48
CA LYS A 14 -37.57 54.01 -16.74
C LYS A 14 -37.24 52.62 -17.16
N ALA A 15 -36.20 52.47 -18.04
CA ALA A 15 -35.57 51.19 -18.31
C ALA A 15 -34.79 50.78 -17.05
N GLY A 16 -35.34 49.88 -16.27
CA GLY A 16 -34.66 49.24 -15.16
C GLY A 16 -33.72 48.15 -15.72
N LEU A 17 -32.43 48.44 -15.72
CA LEU A 17 -31.37 47.46 -16.01
C LEU A 17 -31.29 46.51 -14.84
N ALA A 18 -31.94 45.34 -14.91
CA ALA A 18 -31.74 44.23 -13.97
C ALA A 18 -30.43 43.56 -14.29
N VAL A 19 -29.37 43.91 -13.53
CA VAL A 19 -28.11 43.18 -13.52
C VAL A 19 -28.37 41.87 -12.77
N ALA A 20 -28.59 40.78 -13.52
CA ALA A 20 -28.62 39.45 -12.95
C ALA A 20 -27.17 39.07 -12.57
N LEU A 21 -26.84 39.25 -11.29
CA LEU A 21 -25.64 38.65 -10.69
C LEU A 21 -25.82 37.14 -10.67
N THR A 22 -25.38 36.48 -11.71
CA THR A 22 -25.18 35.04 -11.70
C THR A 22 -24.03 34.74 -10.73
N TRP A 23 -24.37 34.27 -9.55
CA TRP A 23 -23.42 33.65 -8.65
C TRP A 23 -22.92 32.37 -9.33
N VAL A 24 -21.76 32.42 -9.96
CA VAL A 24 -21.03 31.21 -10.32
C VAL A 24 -20.50 30.64 -9.01
N SER A 25 -21.27 29.71 -8.45
CA SER A 25 -20.76 28.84 -7.39
C SER A 25 -19.65 28.00 -8.00
N ILE A 26 -18.42 28.46 -7.87
CA ILE A 26 -17.26 27.62 -8.08
C ILE A 26 -17.38 26.55 -6.99
N ALA A 27 -17.84 25.36 -7.35
CA ALA A 27 -17.72 24.20 -6.51
C ALA A 27 -16.23 24.02 -6.28
N VAL A 28 -15.75 24.44 -5.12
CA VAL A 28 -14.44 24.05 -4.62
C VAL A 28 -14.56 22.56 -4.44
N ALA A 29 -14.02 21.80 -5.40
CA ALA A 29 -13.92 20.35 -5.29
C ALA A 29 -13.25 20.06 -3.95
N ASP A 30 -13.85 19.21 -3.14
CA ASP A 30 -13.31 18.83 -1.83
C ASP A 30 -11.98 18.10 -2.06
N ASN A 31 -10.87 18.83 -2.01
CA ASN A 31 -9.52 18.32 -2.27
C ASN A 31 -8.98 17.45 -1.12
N LYS A 32 -9.79 17.17 -0.11
CA LYS A 32 -9.37 16.37 1.07
C LYS A 32 -8.71 15.02 0.72
N PRO A 33 -9.22 14.23 -0.25
CA PRO A 33 -8.55 12.97 -0.62
C PRO A 33 -7.16 13.19 -1.22
N GLU A 34 -6.96 14.20 -2.04
CA GLU A 34 -5.65 14.47 -2.65
C GLU A 34 -4.65 15.04 -1.63
N GLU A 35 -5.10 15.89 -0.72
CA GLU A 35 -4.28 16.36 0.40
C GLU A 35 -3.88 15.21 1.32
N LEU A 36 -4.81 14.30 1.64
CA LEU A 36 -4.53 13.10 2.41
C LEU A 36 -3.51 12.21 1.72
N LYS A 37 -3.70 11.96 0.41
CA LYS A 37 -2.77 11.21 -0.43
C LYS A 37 -1.36 11.82 -0.39
N GLN A 38 -1.26 13.15 -0.52
CA GLN A 38 0.03 13.84 -0.50
C GLN A 38 0.71 13.74 0.88
N ARG A 39 -0.05 13.83 1.98
CA ARG A 39 0.48 13.63 3.35
C ARG A 39 1.06 12.22 3.52
N ILE A 40 0.34 11.19 3.06
CA ILE A 40 0.80 9.81 3.13
C ILE A 40 2.03 9.60 2.25
N LEU A 41 2.04 10.17 1.04
CA LEU A 41 3.18 10.09 0.13
C LEU A 41 4.44 10.71 0.74
N ASN A 42 4.32 11.92 1.29
CA ASN A 42 5.44 12.61 1.96
C ASN A 42 5.95 11.79 3.15
N GLN A 43 5.05 11.21 3.94
CA GLN A 43 5.41 10.33 5.06
C GLN A 43 6.15 9.09 4.58
N ALA A 44 5.68 8.43 3.52
CA ALA A 44 6.36 7.26 2.95
C ALA A 44 7.74 7.62 2.38
N GLN A 45 7.88 8.76 1.72
CA GLN A 45 9.15 9.25 1.16
C GLN A 45 10.16 9.69 2.22
N SER A 46 9.69 10.08 3.41
CA SER A 46 10.58 10.45 4.53
C SER A 46 11.22 9.26 5.23
N LEU A 47 10.82 8.03 4.86
CA LEU A 47 11.33 6.79 5.42
C LEU A 47 12.21 6.06 4.42
N GLY A 48 13.15 5.27 4.95
CA GLY A 48 14.08 4.46 4.17
C GLY A 48 14.22 3.03 4.67
N PRO A 49 14.85 2.15 3.86
CA PRO A 49 15.09 0.76 4.25
C PRO A 49 16.06 0.61 5.43
N GLY A 50 16.84 1.67 5.73
CA GLY A 50 17.84 1.69 6.79
C GLY A 50 17.39 2.33 8.11
N ASP A 51 16.14 2.79 8.23
CA ASP A 51 15.71 3.54 9.40
C ASP A 51 15.58 2.70 10.67
N TYR A 52 15.31 1.40 10.51
CA TYR A 52 15.07 0.49 11.63
C TYR A 52 15.79 -0.84 11.47
N ALA A 53 16.32 -1.32 12.60
CA ALA A 53 16.59 -2.74 12.81
C ALA A 53 15.33 -3.41 13.38
N PHE A 54 15.06 -4.67 13.03
CA PHE A 54 13.88 -5.42 13.49
C PHE A 54 14.11 -6.93 13.44
N THR A 55 13.24 -7.67 14.12
CA THR A 55 13.13 -9.13 14.01
C THR A 55 11.92 -9.47 13.13
N ARG A 56 12.08 -10.46 12.24
CA ARG A 56 11.01 -11.01 11.41
C ARG A 56 10.84 -12.49 11.70
N THR A 57 9.62 -12.91 12.04
CA THR A 57 9.25 -14.32 12.11
C THR A 57 8.40 -14.67 10.91
N ILE A 58 8.80 -15.67 10.14
CA ILE A 58 8.11 -16.17 8.95
C ILE A 58 7.54 -17.53 9.28
N ARG A 59 6.21 -17.67 9.20
CA ARG A 59 5.50 -18.95 9.27
C ARG A 59 4.94 -19.22 7.90
N SER A 60 5.35 -20.32 7.31
CA SER A 60 4.87 -20.75 5.99
C SER A 60 4.24 -22.14 6.07
N GLU A 61 3.11 -22.28 5.40
CA GLU A 61 2.45 -23.55 5.14
C GLU A 61 2.35 -23.73 3.63
N GLN A 62 2.87 -24.85 3.14
CA GLN A 62 2.83 -25.19 1.72
C GLN A 62 2.17 -26.56 1.53
N THR A 63 1.17 -26.61 0.66
CA THR A 63 0.52 -27.86 0.28
C THR A 63 0.80 -28.13 -1.19
N SER A 64 1.37 -29.29 -1.49
CA SER A 64 1.59 -29.78 -2.85
C SER A 64 1.36 -31.30 -2.89
N ASN A 65 0.66 -31.79 -3.90
CA ASN A 65 0.35 -33.21 -4.05
C ASN A 65 -0.30 -33.85 -2.80
N GLY A 66 -1.15 -33.09 -2.11
CA GLY A 66 -1.83 -33.55 -0.89
C GLY A 66 -0.94 -33.64 0.35
N LYS A 67 0.33 -33.26 0.27
CA LYS A 67 1.23 -33.13 1.42
C LYS A 67 1.32 -31.69 1.85
N THR A 68 1.21 -31.46 3.16
CA THR A 68 1.38 -30.12 3.76
C THR A 68 2.65 -30.10 4.58
N GLU A 69 3.47 -29.10 4.36
CA GLU A 69 4.71 -28.83 5.09
C GLU A 69 4.59 -27.45 5.75
N GLN A 70 5.09 -27.35 6.98
CA GLN A 70 5.10 -26.09 7.74
C GLN A 70 6.52 -25.79 8.17
N HIS A 71 6.91 -24.51 8.06
CA HIS A 71 8.22 -24.02 8.49
C HIS A 71 8.10 -22.71 9.25
N VAL A 72 8.98 -22.54 10.22
CA VAL A 72 9.10 -21.30 11.00
C VAL A 72 10.53 -20.82 10.96
N ASN A 73 10.77 -19.68 10.33
CA ASN A 73 12.08 -19.03 10.31
C ASN A 73 12.04 -17.74 11.14
N VAL A 74 13.08 -17.50 11.92
CA VAL A 74 13.32 -16.23 12.60
C VAL A 74 14.54 -15.57 11.99
N GLU A 75 14.39 -14.33 11.58
CA GLU A 75 15.43 -13.53 10.95
C GLU A 75 15.56 -12.19 11.67
N ARG A 76 16.74 -11.62 11.64
CA ARG A 76 17.00 -10.25 12.12
C ARG A 76 17.53 -9.41 10.97
N PHE A 77 17.00 -8.21 10.83
CA PHE A 77 17.54 -7.17 9.96
C PHE A 77 18.22 -6.10 10.79
N ASP A 78 19.44 -5.73 10.42
CA ASP A 78 20.20 -4.64 11.03
C ASP A 78 20.97 -3.90 9.92
N PRO A 79 20.53 -2.70 9.52
CA PRO A 79 21.14 -1.96 8.42
C PRO A 79 22.56 -1.47 8.72
N SER A 80 22.99 -1.46 9.99
CA SER A 80 24.37 -1.14 10.35
C SER A 80 25.38 -2.25 9.97
N LYS A 81 24.87 -3.46 9.68
CA LYS A 81 25.65 -4.60 9.23
C LYS A 81 25.64 -4.67 7.71
N SER A 82 26.67 -4.13 7.06
CA SER A 82 26.79 -4.11 5.60
C SER A 82 27.08 -5.48 4.98
N GLU A 83 27.72 -6.36 5.73
CA GLU A 83 27.91 -7.76 5.34
C GLU A 83 26.54 -8.46 5.27
N ASP A 84 26.34 -9.30 4.28
CA ASP A 84 25.10 -10.05 4.07
C ASP A 84 23.82 -9.18 3.88
N GLY A 85 23.95 -7.92 3.47
CA GLY A 85 22.80 -7.02 3.24
C GLY A 85 22.01 -6.70 4.52
N GLY A 86 22.63 -6.85 5.69
CA GLY A 86 22.02 -6.57 6.99
C GLY A 86 21.15 -7.70 7.56
N TRP A 87 20.97 -8.81 6.84
CA TRP A 87 20.13 -9.92 7.28
C TRP A 87 20.90 -11.03 7.99
N THR A 88 20.32 -11.58 9.05
CA THR A 88 20.86 -12.73 9.79
C THR A 88 19.75 -13.75 10.03
N LEU A 89 19.97 -15.02 9.70
CA LEU A 89 19.08 -16.13 10.06
C LEU A 89 19.36 -16.52 11.53
N VAL A 90 18.35 -16.46 12.38
CA VAL A 90 18.44 -16.70 13.82
C VAL A 90 18.03 -18.12 14.15
N SER A 91 16.93 -18.64 13.60
CA SER A 91 16.49 -20.01 13.80
C SER A 91 15.68 -20.54 12.61
N VAL A 92 15.65 -21.85 12.48
CA VAL A 92 14.84 -22.62 11.53
C VAL A 92 14.09 -23.68 12.35
N ASP A 93 12.75 -23.65 12.29
CA ASP A 93 11.85 -24.57 13.02
C ASP A 93 12.17 -24.69 14.52
N GLY A 94 12.52 -23.55 15.12
CA GLY A 94 12.82 -23.43 16.55
C GLY A 94 14.24 -23.85 16.96
N ALA A 95 15.06 -24.36 16.03
CA ALA A 95 16.45 -24.76 16.27
C ALA A 95 17.45 -23.76 15.68
N PRO A 96 18.69 -23.71 16.16
CA PRO A 96 19.75 -23.00 15.48
C PRO A 96 19.90 -23.50 14.03
N PRO A 97 20.14 -22.60 13.06
CA PRO A 97 20.27 -23.02 11.66
C PRO A 97 21.54 -23.88 11.46
N SER A 98 21.44 -24.88 10.58
CA SER A 98 22.59 -25.68 10.18
C SER A 98 23.60 -24.86 9.35
N GLU A 99 24.83 -25.34 9.21
CA GLU A 99 25.84 -24.68 8.37
C GLU A 99 25.38 -24.52 6.91
N ASP A 100 24.73 -25.54 6.34
CA ASP A 100 24.17 -25.50 4.98
C ASP A 100 23.03 -24.45 4.86
N ALA A 101 22.18 -24.36 5.86
CA ALA A 101 21.12 -23.35 5.90
C ALA A 101 21.70 -21.93 5.97
N LEU A 102 22.74 -21.74 6.79
CA LEU A 102 23.45 -20.46 6.89
C LEU A 102 24.15 -20.09 5.58
N ALA A 103 24.82 -21.03 4.94
CA ALA A 103 25.51 -20.81 3.66
C ALA A 103 24.52 -20.41 2.55
N SER A 104 23.41 -21.14 2.45
CA SER A 104 22.35 -20.84 1.50
C SER A 104 21.69 -19.48 1.79
N TYR A 105 21.44 -19.18 3.05
CA TYR A 105 20.87 -17.92 3.48
C TYR A 105 21.77 -16.72 3.12
N LYS A 106 23.06 -16.81 3.40
CA LYS A 106 24.04 -15.76 3.09
C LYS A 106 24.14 -15.46 1.60
N LYS A 107 24.05 -16.47 0.76
CA LYS A 107 24.06 -16.31 -0.70
C LYS A 107 22.88 -15.49 -1.22
N GLU A 108 21.71 -15.63 -0.58
CA GLU A 108 20.47 -14.98 -1.01
C GLU A 108 20.17 -13.66 -0.26
N SER A 109 20.78 -13.45 0.90
CA SER A 109 20.46 -12.30 1.78
C SER A 109 20.73 -10.94 1.13
N PRO A 110 21.77 -10.69 0.33
CA PRO A 110 21.99 -9.41 -0.33
C PRO A 110 20.91 -9.02 -1.34
N LYS A 111 20.20 -10.01 -1.87
CA LYS A 111 19.10 -9.81 -2.83
C LYS A 111 17.75 -9.55 -2.14
N ARG A 112 17.66 -9.76 -0.83
CA ARG A 112 16.42 -9.63 -0.07
C ARG A 112 16.00 -8.18 0.04
N ARG A 113 14.78 -7.90 -0.34
CA ARG A 113 14.21 -6.56 -0.20
C ARG A 113 13.84 -6.32 1.25
N VAL A 114 14.24 -5.19 1.78
CA VAL A 114 13.80 -4.74 3.10
C VAL A 114 12.33 -4.32 3.01
N PRO A 115 11.43 -4.90 3.81
CA PRO A 115 10.04 -4.46 3.85
C PRO A 115 9.94 -3.16 4.64
N GLY A 116 8.92 -2.34 4.37
CA GLY A 116 8.70 -1.11 5.12
C GLY A 116 7.71 -0.17 4.47
N TYR A 117 7.28 0.81 5.24
CA TYR A 117 6.28 1.80 4.84
C TYR A 117 6.74 2.65 3.65
N TYR A 118 8.04 2.94 3.53
CA TYR A 118 8.63 3.70 2.42
C TYR A 118 8.26 3.17 1.04
N ARG A 119 7.94 1.87 0.93
CA ARG A 119 7.56 1.23 -0.34
C ARG A 119 6.22 1.73 -0.88
N LEU A 120 5.36 2.25 -0.02
CA LEU A 120 4.05 2.77 -0.41
C LEU A 120 4.17 3.98 -1.34
N ALA A 121 5.27 4.73 -1.27
CA ALA A 121 5.53 5.86 -2.17
C ALA A 121 5.42 5.48 -3.65
N LYS A 122 5.77 4.24 -4.01
CA LYS A 122 5.67 3.75 -5.39
C LYS A 122 4.22 3.59 -5.85
N TYR A 123 3.30 3.17 -4.97
CA TYR A 123 1.91 2.88 -5.34
C TYR A 123 1.16 4.14 -5.78
N PHE A 124 1.46 5.26 -5.15
CA PHE A 124 0.84 6.55 -5.44
C PHE A 124 1.24 7.18 -6.79
N GLY A 125 2.15 6.55 -7.54
CA GLY A 125 2.43 6.91 -8.94
C GLY A 125 1.33 6.51 -9.93
N SER A 126 0.33 5.70 -9.51
CA SER A 126 -0.82 5.33 -10.32
C SER A 126 -2.04 6.19 -10.02
N ALA A 127 -2.97 6.25 -10.98
CA ALA A 127 -4.29 6.81 -10.75
C ALA A 127 -5.06 5.97 -9.72
N SER A 128 -5.74 6.62 -8.79
CA SER A 128 -6.55 5.99 -7.75
C SER A 128 -7.96 6.52 -7.73
N SER A 129 -8.90 5.70 -7.29
CA SER A 129 -10.20 6.14 -6.81
C SER A 129 -10.22 6.08 -5.27
N VAL A 130 -11.21 6.73 -4.67
CA VAL A 130 -11.34 6.83 -3.22
C VAL A 130 -12.73 6.41 -2.81
N SER A 131 -12.84 5.64 -1.74
CA SER A 131 -14.10 5.29 -1.08
C SER A 131 -13.97 5.41 0.44
N THR A 132 -15.07 5.19 1.12
CA THR A 132 -15.11 5.05 2.57
C THR A 132 -15.59 3.64 2.90
N ASP A 133 -14.90 2.95 3.78
CA ASP A 133 -15.28 1.60 4.21
C ASP A 133 -16.36 1.59 5.31
N SER A 134 -16.73 0.41 5.78
CA SER A 134 -17.72 0.22 6.84
C SER A 134 -17.30 0.78 8.22
N HIS A 135 -16.03 1.07 8.42
CA HIS A 135 -15.46 1.68 9.63
C HIS A 135 -15.25 3.20 9.48
N ASN A 136 -15.81 3.79 8.40
CA ASN A 136 -15.63 5.19 8.05
C ASN A 136 -14.17 5.60 7.77
N GLN A 137 -13.33 4.63 7.36
CA GLN A 137 -11.95 4.88 6.95
C GLN A 137 -11.88 5.19 5.45
N THR A 138 -11.01 6.11 5.08
CA THR A 138 -10.71 6.39 3.67
C THR A 138 -9.91 5.24 3.08
N VAL A 139 -10.34 4.74 1.93
CA VAL A 139 -9.65 3.69 1.17
C VAL A 139 -9.26 4.21 -0.21
N PHE A 140 -7.98 4.14 -0.55
CA PHE A 140 -7.48 4.38 -1.90
C PHE A 140 -7.43 3.07 -2.67
N HIS A 141 -8.03 3.06 -3.87
CA HIS A 141 -8.08 1.89 -4.76
C HIS A 141 -7.22 2.13 -6.00
N PHE A 142 -6.32 1.21 -6.29
CA PHE A 142 -5.45 1.21 -7.44
C PHE A 142 -5.76 -0.04 -8.29
N ASN A 143 -6.21 0.13 -9.52
CA ASN A 143 -6.52 -0.99 -10.43
C ASN A 143 -5.28 -1.68 -10.99
N SER A 144 -4.16 -0.98 -11.00
CA SER A 144 -2.83 -1.48 -11.33
C SER A 144 -1.78 -0.65 -10.63
N LEU A 145 -0.58 -1.19 -10.47
CA LEU A 145 0.54 -0.52 -9.82
C LEU A 145 1.60 -0.09 -10.84
N PRO A 146 2.39 0.94 -10.53
CA PRO A 146 3.54 1.31 -11.34
C PRO A 146 4.56 0.17 -11.43
N LYS A 147 5.31 0.13 -12.50
CA LYS A 147 6.37 -0.86 -12.73
C LYS A 147 7.28 -1.02 -11.50
N ASP A 148 7.71 -2.25 -11.23
CA ASP A 148 8.59 -2.64 -10.11
C ASP A 148 7.99 -2.40 -8.70
N SER A 149 6.69 -2.16 -8.59
CA SER A 149 5.98 -2.02 -7.31
C SER A 149 5.64 -3.36 -6.66
N ALA A 150 5.20 -4.33 -7.48
CA ALA A 150 4.86 -5.68 -7.04
C ALA A 150 5.73 -6.70 -7.79
N ILE A 151 6.55 -7.43 -7.03
CA ILE A 151 7.42 -8.48 -7.57
C ILE A 151 7.04 -9.80 -6.92
N LEU A 152 6.71 -10.77 -7.75
CA LEU A 152 6.38 -12.13 -7.33
C LEU A 152 7.30 -13.12 -8.05
N MET A 153 8.04 -13.92 -7.31
CA MET A 153 9.00 -14.90 -7.86
C MET A 153 9.96 -14.29 -8.91
N ASP A 154 10.54 -13.13 -8.58
CA ASP A 154 11.41 -12.31 -9.44
C ASP A 154 10.76 -11.84 -10.76
N SER A 155 9.45 -11.91 -10.88
CA SER A 155 8.70 -11.35 -11.99
C SER A 155 7.98 -10.08 -11.55
N ASP A 156 8.03 -9.04 -12.36
CA ASP A 156 7.23 -7.84 -12.15
C ASP A 156 5.78 -8.13 -12.55
N VAL A 157 4.90 -8.11 -11.56
CA VAL A 157 3.45 -8.35 -11.71
C VAL A 157 2.64 -7.09 -11.46
N SER A 158 3.28 -5.93 -11.42
CA SER A 158 2.67 -4.66 -11.02
C SER A 158 1.46 -4.27 -11.88
N SER A 159 1.52 -4.46 -13.20
CA SER A 159 0.41 -4.15 -14.13
C SER A 159 -0.83 -5.01 -13.88
N ASP A 160 -0.65 -6.21 -13.34
CA ASP A 160 -1.71 -7.16 -13.03
C ASP A 160 -2.09 -7.20 -11.55
N THR A 161 -1.54 -6.26 -10.77
CA THR A 161 -1.78 -6.14 -9.33
C THR A 161 -2.68 -4.94 -9.04
N SER A 162 -3.82 -5.18 -8.39
CA SER A 162 -4.62 -4.14 -7.75
C SER A 162 -4.20 -3.96 -6.29
N ALA A 163 -4.43 -2.76 -5.76
CA ALA A 163 -4.14 -2.45 -4.36
C ALA A 163 -5.28 -1.64 -3.72
N ASP A 164 -5.63 -1.99 -2.48
CA ASP A 164 -6.50 -1.22 -1.60
C ASP A 164 -5.70 -0.78 -0.37
N LEU A 165 -5.67 0.52 -0.11
CA LEU A 165 -4.95 1.13 1.00
C LEU A 165 -5.94 1.80 1.96
N SER A 166 -6.17 1.20 3.13
CA SER A 166 -7.03 1.78 4.18
C SER A 166 -6.21 2.72 5.06
N VAL A 167 -6.74 3.92 5.28
CA VAL A 167 -6.09 4.98 6.06
C VAL A 167 -6.72 5.07 7.44
N ALA A 168 -5.90 4.97 8.47
CA ALA A 168 -6.24 5.27 9.85
C ALA A 168 -5.57 6.57 10.32
N GLU A 169 -5.91 6.99 11.51
CA GLU A 169 -5.33 8.16 12.17
C GLU A 169 -4.81 7.78 13.56
N ALA A 170 -3.62 8.23 13.88
CA ALA A 170 -3.06 8.12 15.22
C ALA A 170 -2.53 9.49 15.66
N ASN A 171 -3.05 10.01 16.78
CA ASN A 171 -2.67 11.33 17.33
C ASN A 171 -2.74 12.47 16.29
N GLY A 172 -3.79 12.53 15.46
CA GLY A 172 -3.96 13.52 14.41
C GLY A 172 -3.08 13.32 13.17
N THR A 173 -2.35 12.22 13.10
CA THR A 173 -1.49 11.89 11.97
C THR A 173 -2.09 10.74 11.17
N PRO A 174 -2.51 10.96 9.90
CA PRO A 174 -2.99 9.88 9.04
C PRO A 174 -1.84 9.00 8.58
N PHE A 175 -2.12 7.70 8.47
CA PHE A 175 -1.19 6.73 7.91
C PHE A 175 -1.97 5.57 7.28
N VAL A 176 -1.35 4.87 6.33
CA VAL A 176 -1.92 3.63 5.80
C VAL A 176 -1.78 2.55 6.85
N GLU A 177 -2.90 2.04 7.34
CA GLU A 177 -2.94 0.96 8.32
C GLU A 177 -2.90 -0.41 7.65
N ASN A 178 -3.63 -0.56 6.53
CA ASN A 178 -3.72 -1.82 5.80
C ASN A 178 -3.46 -1.60 4.31
N VAL A 179 -2.70 -2.51 3.72
CA VAL A 179 -2.53 -2.63 2.27
C VAL A 179 -2.93 -4.03 1.86
N ARG A 180 -3.94 -4.13 1.02
CA ARG A 180 -4.32 -5.39 0.36
C ARG A 180 -3.86 -5.35 -1.08
N LEU A 181 -3.11 -6.37 -1.51
CA LEU A 181 -2.73 -6.57 -2.91
C LEU A 181 -3.41 -7.81 -3.45
N THR A 182 -3.93 -7.72 -4.67
CA THR A 182 -4.51 -8.85 -5.38
C THR A 182 -3.91 -8.92 -6.78
N VAL A 183 -3.31 -10.05 -7.13
CA VAL A 183 -2.76 -10.30 -8.47
C VAL A 183 -3.76 -11.09 -9.28
N LYS A 184 -4.02 -10.65 -10.51
CA LYS A 184 -4.87 -11.38 -11.46
C LYS A 184 -4.26 -12.73 -11.81
N PRO A 185 -5.09 -13.77 -12.11
CA PRO A 185 -4.58 -15.03 -12.62
C PRO A 185 -3.67 -14.81 -13.83
N MET A 186 -2.46 -15.41 -13.80
CA MET A 186 -1.47 -15.23 -14.86
C MET A 186 -0.48 -16.38 -14.93
N ARG A 187 0.37 -16.37 -15.95
CA ARG A 187 1.53 -17.28 -16.03
C ARG A 187 2.79 -16.54 -15.62
N ILE A 188 3.58 -17.16 -14.74
CA ILE A 188 4.86 -16.64 -14.26
C ILE A 188 5.98 -17.51 -14.87
N LYS A 189 6.94 -16.86 -15.57
CA LYS A 189 8.11 -17.53 -16.18
C LYS A 189 7.77 -18.76 -17.03
N PHE A 190 6.58 -18.79 -17.65
CA PHE A 190 6.04 -19.87 -18.51
C PHE A 190 5.85 -21.23 -17.83
N VAL A 191 6.40 -21.45 -16.64
CA VAL A 191 6.39 -22.78 -15.95
C VAL A 191 5.36 -22.87 -14.84
N MET A 192 4.89 -21.73 -14.34
CA MET A 192 3.91 -21.67 -13.27
C MET A 192 2.66 -20.89 -13.69
N LYS A 193 1.50 -21.45 -13.43
CA LYS A 193 0.21 -20.78 -13.54
C LYS A 193 -0.19 -20.31 -12.14
N LEU A 194 -0.31 -19.03 -11.96
CA LEU A 194 -0.88 -18.40 -10.77
C LEU A 194 -2.39 -18.34 -10.95
N ASP A 195 -3.15 -18.97 -10.07
CA ASP A 195 -4.62 -18.92 -10.08
C ASP A 195 -5.13 -17.83 -9.14
N ARG A 196 -4.46 -17.63 -8.01
CA ARG A 196 -4.78 -16.59 -7.04
C ARG A 196 -3.52 -16.16 -6.28
N TYR A 197 -3.38 -14.88 -6.08
CA TYR A 197 -2.48 -14.32 -5.08
C TYR A 197 -3.17 -13.15 -4.40
N GLU A 198 -3.14 -13.17 -3.09
CA GLU A 198 -3.60 -12.07 -2.24
C GLU A 198 -2.58 -11.85 -1.13
N SER A 199 -2.30 -10.61 -0.80
CA SER A 199 -1.51 -10.31 0.40
C SER A 199 -2.06 -9.11 1.15
N ILE A 200 -1.86 -9.12 2.47
CA ILE A 200 -2.25 -8.04 3.37
C ILE A 200 -1.04 -7.65 4.19
N ALA A 201 -0.66 -6.38 4.10
CA ALA A 201 0.35 -5.79 4.98
C ALA A 201 -0.33 -4.86 5.98
N ARG A 202 -0.01 -5.01 7.28
CA ARG A 202 -0.55 -4.20 8.36
C ARG A 202 0.53 -3.35 8.97
N TYR A 203 0.21 -2.08 9.15
CA TYR A 203 1.09 -1.08 9.74
C TYR A 203 0.49 -0.53 11.03
N ARG A 204 1.33 -0.04 11.92
CA ARG A 204 0.92 0.77 13.07
C ARG A 204 1.91 1.89 13.30
N MET A 205 1.53 2.91 14.06
CA MET A 205 2.49 3.89 14.54
C MET A 205 3.50 3.22 15.46
N GLY A 206 4.75 3.37 15.12
CA GLY A 206 5.90 2.85 15.84
C GLY A 206 6.63 3.92 16.63
N PRO A 207 7.89 3.64 16.99
CA PRO A 207 8.77 4.62 17.61
C PRO A 207 8.88 5.91 16.79
N GLU A 208 9.05 7.04 17.48
CA GLU A 208 9.20 8.37 16.86
C GLU A 208 7.98 8.83 16.01
N GLY A 209 6.79 8.21 16.20
CA GLY A 209 5.58 8.56 15.44
C GLY A 209 5.65 8.20 13.96
N LYS A 210 6.50 7.24 13.57
CA LYS A 210 6.66 6.76 12.20
C LYS A 210 5.96 5.42 12.00
N PRO A 211 5.23 5.21 10.89
CA PRO A 211 4.58 3.92 10.63
C PRO A 211 5.59 2.80 10.42
N ILE A 212 5.34 1.66 11.07
CA ILE A 212 6.13 0.43 10.94
C ILE A 212 5.23 -0.72 10.51
N LEU A 213 5.78 -1.64 9.72
CA LEU A 213 5.11 -2.88 9.32
C LEU A 213 5.08 -3.85 10.51
N VAL A 214 3.92 -4.37 10.87
CA VAL A 214 3.79 -5.33 11.99
C VAL A 214 3.44 -6.73 11.53
N GLU A 215 2.76 -6.84 10.40
CA GLU A 215 2.36 -8.13 9.85
C GLU A 215 2.27 -8.07 8.32
N HIS A 216 2.61 -9.17 7.68
CA HIS A 216 2.35 -9.39 6.26
C HIS A 216 1.88 -10.83 6.07
N ILE A 217 0.67 -11.00 5.55
CA ILE A 217 0.06 -12.28 5.24
C ILE A 217 0.00 -12.40 3.73
N SER A 218 0.26 -13.58 3.19
CA SER A 218 0.05 -13.86 1.78
C SER A 218 -0.51 -15.25 1.55
N ASP A 219 -1.46 -15.33 0.64
CA ASP A 219 -2.10 -16.55 0.16
C ASP A 219 -1.85 -16.69 -1.34
N MET A 220 -1.40 -17.84 -1.74
CA MET A 220 -1.14 -18.16 -3.14
C MET A 220 -1.71 -19.53 -3.50
N THR A 221 -2.35 -19.61 -4.66
CA THR A 221 -2.70 -20.90 -5.29
C THR A 221 -2.25 -20.88 -6.73
N GLY A 222 -1.81 -22.02 -7.21
CA GLY A 222 -1.36 -22.14 -8.59
C GLY A 222 -0.94 -23.55 -8.93
N SER A 223 -0.43 -23.72 -10.14
CA SER A 223 0.08 -25.00 -10.60
C SER A 223 1.38 -24.81 -11.38
N GLY A 224 2.26 -25.78 -11.28
CA GLY A 224 3.52 -25.80 -12.02
C GLY A 224 4.01 -27.24 -12.20
N MET A 225 4.62 -27.54 -13.36
CA MET A 225 5.12 -28.87 -13.70
C MET A 225 4.06 -29.99 -13.51
N GLY A 226 2.76 -29.68 -13.76
CA GLY A 226 1.67 -30.66 -13.62
C GLY A 226 1.14 -30.84 -12.19
N HIS A 227 1.61 -30.10 -11.21
CA HIS A 227 1.21 -30.17 -9.81
C HIS A 227 0.50 -28.90 -9.36
N GLU A 228 -0.62 -29.07 -8.64
CA GLU A 228 -1.30 -27.96 -7.95
C GLU A 228 -0.64 -27.72 -6.60
N GLY A 229 -0.56 -26.45 -6.21
CA GLY A 229 0.01 -26.04 -4.93
C GLY A 229 -0.73 -24.87 -4.30
N LYS A 230 -0.64 -24.81 -2.97
CA LYS A 230 -1.11 -23.70 -2.15
C LYS A 230 0.01 -23.29 -1.23
N ALA A 231 0.14 -21.99 -0.99
CA ALA A 231 1.04 -21.47 0.01
C ALA A 231 0.31 -20.42 0.85
N HIS A 232 0.44 -20.53 2.16
CA HIS A 232 0.01 -19.53 3.12
C HIS A 232 1.24 -19.10 3.92
N THR A 233 1.50 -17.79 3.99
CA THR A 233 2.66 -17.26 4.72
C THR A 233 2.23 -16.12 5.60
N VAL A 234 2.62 -16.17 6.87
CA VAL A 234 2.46 -15.09 7.85
C VAL A 234 3.83 -14.62 8.28
N MET A 235 4.12 -13.35 8.08
CA MET A 235 5.34 -12.70 8.56
C MET A 235 4.95 -11.69 9.63
N THR A 236 5.52 -11.81 10.82
CA THR A 236 5.35 -10.85 11.91
C THR A 236 6.65 -10.12 12.16
N TYR A 237 6.56 -8.84 12.50
CA TYR A 237 7.71 -7.96 12.70
C TYR A 237 7.69 -7.38 14.12
N SER A 238 8.81 -7.49 14.82
CA SER A 238 8.96 -7.08 16.23
C SER A 238 10.32 -6.42 16.46
N ASP A 239 10.56 -6.01 17.72
CA ASP A 239 11.84 -5.49 18.21
C ASP A 239 12.40 -4.34 17.38
N TYR A 240 11.52 -3.47 16.88
CA TYR A 240 11.91 -2.30 16.11
C TYR A 240 12.80 -1.36 16.92
N ARG A 241 13.97 -1.05 16.37
CA ARG A 241 14.92 -0.11 16.96
C ARG A 241 15.38 0.87 15.88
N PRO A 242 15.24 2.18 16.10
CA PRO A 242 15.81 3.18 15.21
C PRO A 242 17.33 2.97 15.06
N VAL A 243 17.83 3.11 13.83
CA VAL A 243 19.26 3.10 13.53
C VAL A 243 19.68 4.54 13.25
N ARG A 244 20.62 5.05 14.03
CA ARG A 244 21.14 6.42 13.95
C ARG A 244 22.42 6.46 13.14
#